data_7faddbdecf7e702c13ed61c1754dc3a1
#
_entry.id   7faddbdecf7e702c13ed61c1754dc3a1
#
_cell.length_a   1.000
_cell.length_b   1.000
_cell.length_c   1.000
_cell.angle_alpha   90.00
_cell.angle_beta   90.00
_cell.angle_gamma   90.00
#
_symmetry.space_group_name_H-M   'P 1'
#
loop_
_entity.id
_entity.type
_entity.pdbx_description
1 polymer ?
#
loop_
_entity_poly.entity_id
_entity_poly.type
_entity_poly.pdbx_seq_one_letter_code
_entity_poly.pdbx_strand_id
1 'polypeptide(L)'
;MMDFAIAKDYDAIVTVRLEERDATFALEYERSAKSETQYAEIVDKIESEIEIDRFLYLASSEQVLRCVSWQFRNSKRHVCFGFLADWYQRLLDTEVFDWKCHQYRPLRAALSGSTYPIQVPSQAFA
;
A
#
# COMPACT_ATOMS: atom_id res chain seq x y z
N MET A 1 -16.38 -8.18 -3.35
CA MET A 1 -16.89 -6.93 -3.89
C MET A 1 -15.95 -5.79 -3.57
N MET A 2 -15.87 -4.82 -4.47
CA MET A 2 -14.92 -3.75 -4.34
C MET A 2 -15.62 -2.43 -4.70
N ASP A 3 -15.57 -1.46 -3.80
CA ASP A 3 -16.14 -0.14 -4.02
C ASP A 3 -15.04 0.88 -4.13
N PHE A 4 -15.22 1.81 -5.06
CA PHE A 4 -14.26 2.89 -5.28
C PHE A 4 -14.95 4.22 -5.05
N ALA A 5 -14.26 5.13 -4.40
CA ALA A 5 -14.73 6.50 -4.25
C ALA A 5 -13.57 7.45 -4.54
N ILE A 6 -13.86 8.54 -5.24
CA ILE A 6 -12.88 9.57 -5.47
C ILE A 6 -12.73 10.37 -4.18
N ALA A 7 -11.49 10.60 -3.78
CA ALA A 7 -11.23 11.31 -2.55
C ALA A 7 -10.52 12.62 -2.83
N LYS A 8 -10.67 13.55 -1.91
CA LYS A 8 -10.04 14.85 -2.06
C LYS A 8 -8.52 14.75 -2.01
N ASP A 9 -8.02 13.92 -1.10
CA ASP A 9 -6.58 13.86 -0.83
C ASP A 9 -5.89 12.67 -1.45
N TYR A 10 -6.65 11.76 -2.06
CA TYR A 10 -6.09 10.54 -2.66
C TYR A 10 -6.78 10.31 -4.00
N ASP A 11 -6.13 9.55 -4.87
CA ASP A 11 -6.74 9.23 -6.17
C ASP A 11 -8.03 8.45 -5.98
N ALA A 12 -8.08 7.57 -5.01
CA ALA A 12 -9.31 6.84 -4.70
C ALA A 12 -9.24 6.29 -3.28
N ILE A 13 -10.41 6.07 -2.71
CA ILE A 13 -10.55 5.26 -1.49
C ILE A 13 -11.25 3.99 -1.94
N VAL A 14 -10.66 2.86 -1.63
CA VAL A 14 -11.14 1.56 -2.08
C VAL A 14 -11.57 0.75 -0.87
N THR A 15 -12.78 0.21 -0.91
CA THR A 15 -13.24 -0.72 0.13
C THR A 15 -13.46 -2.06 -0.53
N VAL A 16 -12.89 -3.09 0.06
CA VAL A 16 -13.02 -4.45 -0.45
C VAL A 16 -13.61 -5.33 0.62
N ARG A 17 -14.41 -6.29 0.20
CA ARG A 17 -14.96 -7.29 1.10
C ARG A 17 -14.02 -8.48 1.15
N LEU A 18 -13.42 -8.69 2.29
CA LEU A 18 -12.66 -9.89 2.56
C LEU A 18 -13.58 -10.89 3.26
N GLU A 19 -13.06 -12.07 3.56
CA GLU A 19 -13.94 -13.14 4.03
C GLU A 19 -14.76 -12.75 5.25
N GLU A 20 -14.15 -12.05 6.19
CA GLU A 20 -14.82 -11.80 7.46
C GLU A 20 -15.03 -10.32 7.74
N ARG A 21 -14.53 -9.45 6.90
CA ARG A 21 -14.65 -8.02 7.17
C ARG A 21 -14.34 -7.23 5.91
N ASP A 22 -14.69 -5.96 5.96
CA ASP A 22 -14.30 -5.03 4.91
C ASP A 22 -12.94 -4.46 5.24
N ALA A 23 -12.17 -4.16 4.21
CA ALA A 23 -10.90 -3.45 4.34
C ALA A 23 -10.94 -2.23 3.45
N THR A 24 -10.49 -1.11 3.97
CA THR A 24 -10.48 0.15 3.22
C THR A 24 -9.04 0.64 3.14
N PHE A 25 -8.65 1.10 1.97
CA PHE A 25 -7.32 1.67 1.78
C PHE A 25 -7.38 2.84 0.81
N ALA A 26 -6.43 3.75 0.95
CA ALA A 26 -6.25 4.84 0.01
C ALA A 26 -5.36 4.36 -1.13
N LEU A 27 -5.74 4.69 -2.36
CA LEU A 27 -5.00 4.28 -3.53
C LEU A 27 -4.42 5.51 -4.19
N GLU A 28 -3.14 5.46 -4.52
CA GLU A 28 -2.45 6.52 -5.22
C GLU A 28 -1.72 5.95 -6.43
N TYR A 29 -1.82 6.63 -7.55
CA TYR A 29 -1.09 6.27 -8.74
C TYR A 29 0.12 7.19 -8.88
N GLU A 30 1.30 6.60 -9.00
CA GLU A 30 2.54 7.35 -9.16
C GLU A 30 3.09 7.12 -10.55
N ARG A 31 2.91 8.11 -11.42
CA ARG A 31 3.35 7.99 -12.80
C ARG A 31 4.84 8.22 -12.94
N SER A 32 5.36 9.19 -12.21
CA SER A 32 6.76 9.55 -12.29
C SER A 32 7.23 9.94 -10.90
N ALA A 33 8.54 9.86 -10.69
CA ALA A 33 9.10 10.19 -9.40
C ALA A 33 8.96 11.69 -9.13
N LYS A 34 8.68 12.02 -7.88
CA LYS A 34 8.60 13.41 -7.43
C LYS A 34 9.92 13.83 -6.80
N SER A 35 10.02 15.11 -6.47
CA SER A 35 11.18 15.61 -5.77
C SER A 35 11.20 15.14 -4.33
N GLU A 36 12.36 15.23 -3.69
CA GLU A 36 12.48 14.86 -2.28
C GLU A 36 11.58 15.73 -1.41
N THR A 37 11.48 17.01 -1.72
CA THR A 37 10.63 17.92 -0.96
C THR A 37 9.18 17.50 -1.05
N GLN A 38 8.72 17.15 -2.24
CA GLN A 38 7.35 16.70 -2.43
C GLN A 38 7.08 15.40 -1.67
N TYR A 39 8.03 14.47 -1.69
CA TYR A 39 7.85 13.21 -0.95
C TYR A 39 7.83 13.45 0.55
N ALA A 40 8.66 14.37 1.04
CA ALA A 40 8.65 14.67 2.47
C ALA A 40 7.27 15.14 2.92
N GLU A 41 6.62 15.97 2.10
CA GLU A 41 5.28 16.44 2.41
C GLU A 41 4.26 15.31 2.36
N ILE A 42 4.40 14.41 1.39
CA ILE A 42 3.50 13.28 1.27
C ILE A 42 3.65 12.34 2.45
N VAL A 43 4.88 12.05 2.85
CA VAL A 43 5.14 11.18 3.99
C VAL A 43 4.53 11.79 5.26
N ASP A 44 4.73 13.09 5.47
CA ASP A 44 4.15 13.76 6.63
C ASP A 44 2.63 13.65 6.63
N LYS A 45 2.01 13.82 5.48
CA LYS A 45 0.57 13.72 5.36
C LYS A 45 0.10 12.32 5.73
N ILE A 46 0.78 11.31 5.22
CA ILE A 46 0.42 9.91 5.49
C ILE A 46 0.63 9.59 6.97
N GLU A 47 1.73 10.05 7.56
CA GLU A 47 2.01 9.78 8.96
C GLU A 47 0.97 10.40 9.89
N SER A 48 0.36 11.51 9.49
CA SER A 48 -0.61 12.19 10.32
C SER A 48 -2.06 11.84 9.97
N GLU A 49 -2.26 10.99 8.98
CA GLU A 49 -3.61 10.59 8.58
C GLU A 49 -4.28 9.80 9.70
N ILE A 50 -5.52 10.15 10.04
CA ILE A 50 -6.22 9.50 11.15
C ILE A 50 -7.41 8.64 10.71
N GLU A 51 -7.94 8.86 9.51
CA GLU A 51 -9.13 8.13 9.07
C GLU A 51 -8.81 6.91 8.24
N ILE A 52 -7.68 6.94 7.55
CA ILE A 52 -7.24 5.83 6.68
C ILE A 52 -5.96 5.26 7.28
N ASP A 53 -5.92 3.96 7.44
CA ASP A 53 -4.74 3.34 8.04
C ASP A 53 -3.99 2.42 7.08
N ARG A 54 -4.43 2.28 5.84
CA ARG A 54 -3.76 1.47 4.83
C ARG A 54 -3.69 2.24 3.53
N PHE A 55 -2.54 2.13 2.86
CA PHE A 55 -2.26 2.90 1.66
C PHE A 55 -1.63 2.01 0.62
N LEU A 56 -2.04 2.18 -0.64
CA LEU A 56 -1.47 1.44 -1.76
C LEU A 56 -0.99 2.43 -2.81
N TYR A 57 0.31 2.41 -3.10
CA TYR A 57 0.88 3.16 -4.20
C TYR A 57 1.09 2.25 -5.38
N LEU A 58 0.53 2.61 -6.53
CA LEU A 58 0.70 1.87 -7.77
C LEU A 58 1.61 2.66 -8.68
N ALA A 59 2.76 2.09 -8.98
CA ALA A 59 3.79 2.78 -9.76
C ALA A 59 3.71 2.37 -11.23
N SER A 60 4.12 3.29 -12.10
CA SER A 60 4.15 3.04 -13.54
C SER A 60 5.33 2.18 -13.96
N SER A 61 6.40 2.14 -13.17
CA SER A 61 7.61 1.40 -13.52
C SER A 61 8.36 1.01 -12.27
N GLU A 62 9.34 0.13 -12.45
CA GLU A 62 10.16 -0.32 -11.34
C GLU A 62 10.95 0.84 -10.74
N GLN A 63 11.44 1.74 -11.58
CA GLN A 63 12.20 2.88 -11.09
C GLN A 63 11.34 3.77 -10.19
N VAL A 64 10.12 4.04 -10.61
CA VAL A 64 9.20 4.86 -9.83
C VAL A 64 8.84 4.15 -8.52
N LEU A 65 8.61 2.84 -8.60
CA LEU A 65 8.29 2.08 -7.40
C LEU A 65 9.43 2.13 -6.39
N ARG A 66 10.66 1.99 -6.84
CA ARG A 66 11.80 2.09 -5.95
C ARG A 66 11.90 3.47 -5.32
N CYS A 67 11.68 4.51 -6.10
CA CYS A 67 11.74 5.86 -5.58
C CYS A 67 10.70 6.11 -4.50
N VAL A 68 9.44 5.79 -4.80
CA VAL A 68 8.38 6.09 -3.84
C VAL A 68 8.48 5.20 -2.61
N SER A 69 8.78 3.92 -2.80
CA SER A 69 8.85 3.02 -1.66
C SER A 69 9.98 3.39 -0.71
N TRP A 70 11.10 3.83 -1.26
CA TRP A 70 12.24 4.22 -0.43
C TRP A 70 11.89 5.37 0.50
N GLN A 71 11.01 6.29 0.05
CA GLN A 71 10.61 7.43 0.86
C GLN A 71 9.86 7.02 2.11
N PHE A 72 9.23 5.85 2.08
CA PHE A 72 8.44 5.35 3.22
C PHE A 72 9.18 4.30 4.05
N ARG A 73 10.48 4.14 3.85
CA ARG A 73 11.23 3.05 4.50
C ARG A 73 11.20 3.11 6.02
N ASN A 74 11.02 4.29 6.57
CA ASN A 74 10.97 4.47 8.02
C ASN A 74 9.56 4.74 8.54
N SER A 75 8.56 4.62 7.68
CA SER A 75 7.18 4.90 8.06
C SER A 75 6.66 3.80 8.97
N LYS A 76 5.83 4.19 9.92
CA LYS A 76 5.16 3.24 10.81
C LYS A 76 3.77 2.89 10.30
N ARG A 77 3.36 3.48 9.19
CA ARG A 77 2.05 3.23 8.61
C ARG A 77 2.10 2.00 7.70
N HIS A 78 0.93 1.48 7.38
CA HIS A 78 0.80 0.37 6.44
C HIS A 78 0.76 0.93 5.03
N VAL A 79 1.88 0.92 4.35
CA VAL A 79 1.98 1.42 2.99
C VAL A 79 2.51 0.30 2.11
N CYS A 80 1.76 -0.04 1.08
CA CYS A 80 2.11 -1.10 0.14
C CYS A 80 2.41 -0.49 -1.22
N PHE A 81 3.28 -1.16 -1.98
CA PHE A 81 3.74 -0.66 -3.28
C PHE A 81 3.61 -1.77 -4.31
N GLY A 82 2.98 -1.47 -5.43
CA GLY A 82 2.82 -2.42 -6.52
C GLY A 82 2.84 -1.71 -7.85
N PHE A 83 2.55 -2.46 -8.92
CA PHE A 83 2.56 -1.91 -10.27
C PHE A 83 1.15 -1.75 -10.79
N LEU A 84 0.90 -0.62 -11.46
CA LEU A 84 -0.42 -0.34 -12.01
C LEU A 84 -0.83 -1.41 -13.01
N ALA A 85 0.10 -1.87 -13.86
CA ALA A 85 -0.21 -2.89 -14.85
C ALA A 85 -0.68 -4.19 -14.20
N ASP A 86 -0.06 -4.56 -13.09
CA ASP A 86 -0.45 -5.75 -12.36
C ASP A 86 -1.83 -5.58 -11.73
N TRP A 87 -2.11 -4.39 -11.19
CA TRP A 87 -3.39 -4.08 -10.58
C TRP A 87 -4.54 -4.24 -11.59
N TYR A 88 -4.35 -3.76 -12.82
CA TYR A 88 -5.40 -3.90 -13.82
C TYR A 88 -5.74 -5.35 -14.12
N GLN A 89 -4.77 -6.24 -14.01
CA GLN A 89 -4.98 -7.63 -14.36
C GLN A 89 -5.38 -8.48 -13.17
N ARG A 90 -4.90 -8.16 -11.99
CA ARG A 90 -5.00 -9.09 -10.86
C ARG A 90 -5.71 -8.53 -9.65
N LEU A 91 -5.95 -7.21 -9.58
CA LEU A 91 -6.67 -6.57 -8.49
C LEU A 91 -6.14 -7.02 -7.12
N LEU A 92 -6.94 -7.73 -6.34
CA LEU A 92 -6.52 -8.14 -5.00
C LEU A 92 -5.37 -9.14 -5.00
N ASP A 93 -5.07 -9.73 -6.14
CA ASP A 93 -3.92 -10.63 -6.24
C ASP A 93 -2.67 -9.93 -6.76
N THR A 94 -2.72 -8.60 -6.89
CA THR A 94 -1.54 -7.81 -7.22
C THR A 94 -0.45 -8.07 -6.20
N GLU A 95 0.78 -8.30 -6.70
CA GLU A 95 1.92 -8.47 -5.81
C GLU A 95 2.36 -7.12 -5.29
N VAL A 96 2.38 -6.97 -3.98
CA VAL A 96 2.77 -5.71 -3.36
C VAL A 96 3.90 -5.94 -2.37
N PHE A 97 4.73 -4.93 -2.25
CA PHE A 97 5.83 -4.89 -1.30
C PHE A 97 5.48 -3.93 -0.17
N ASP A 98 5.83 -4.28 1.05
CA ASP A 98 5.81 -3.32 2.14
C ASP A 98 7.02 -3.54 3.03
N TRP A 99 7.45 -2.48 3.72
CA TRP A 99 8.66 -2.54 4.51
C TRP A 99 8.51 -3.40 5.76
N LYS A 100 7.29 -3.65 6.20
CA LYS A 100 7.08 -4.47 7.38
C LYS A 100 7.35 -5.94 7.10
N CYS A 101 6.98 -6.40 5.89
CA CYS A 101 7.24 -7.77 5.50
C CYS A 101 8.57 -7.96 4.81
N HIS A 102 9.09 -6.92 4.16
CA HIS A 102 10.32 -6.99 3.38
C HIS A 102 10.27 -8.01 2.26
N GLN A 103 9.07 -8.28 1.74
CA GLN A 103 8.93 -9.19 0.61
C GLN A 103 7.62 -8.90 -0.09
N TYR A 104 7.47 -9.43 -1.30
CA TYR A 104 6.24 -9.29 -2.05
C TYR A 104 5.22 -10.33 -1.61
N ARG A 105 3.97 -9.94 -1.60
CA ARG A 105 2.86 -10.85 -1.32
C ARG A 105 1.61 -10.28 -1.98
N PRO A 106 0.57 -11.10 -2.20
CA PRO A 106 -0.66 -10.58 -2.78
C PRO A 106 -1.27 -9.51 -1.89
N LEU A 107 -1.86 -8.50 -2.53
CA LEU A 107 -2.52 -7.41 -1.79
C LEU A 107 -3.55 -7.97 -0.83
N ARG A 108 -4.30 -8.97 -1.25
CA ARG A 108 -5.29 -9.63 -0.40
C ARG A 108 -4.68 -10.04 0.95
N ALA A 109 -3.49 -10.61 0.93
CA ALA A 109 -2.81 -11.02 2.14
C ALA A 109 -2.37 -9.82 2.97
N ALA A 110 -1.92 -8.75 2.29
CA ALA A 110 -1.49 -7.55 2.98
C ALA A 110 -2.64 -6.85 3.68
N LEU A 111 -3.85 -6.94 3.12
CA LEU A 111 -5.02 -6.29 3.69
C LEU A 111 -5.67 -7.13 4.79
N SER A 112 -5.56 -8.45 4.72
CA SER A 112 -6.28 -9.30 5.66
C SER A 112 -5.59 -9.41 7.00
N GLY A 113 -4.29 -9.20 7.05
CA GLY A 113 -3.59 -9.27 8.33
C GLY A 113 -3.81 -8.02 9.10
N SER A 114 -4.36 -8.12 10.27
CA SER A 114 -4.44 -6.96 11.09
C SER A 114 -3.11 -6.71 11.72
N THR A 115 -2.38 -7.71 11.90
CA THR A 115 -1.21 -7.57 12.61
C THR A 115 -0.19 -8.27 11.94
N TYR A 116 0.43 -8.34 12.25
CA TYR A 116 1.38 -8.85 11.73
C TYR A 116 2.04 -9.72 12.43
N PRO A 117 2.13 -9.74 12.59
CA PRO A 117 2.66 -10.36 12.74
C PRO A 117 2.66 -11.30 12.51
N ILE A 118 2.50 -11.46 12.35
CA ILE A 118 2.55 -12.11 12.23
C ILE A 118 3.26 -12.88 12.34
N GLN A 119 3.24 -13.05 12.63
CA GLN A 119 3.78 -13.66 12.68
C GLN A 119 4.44 -14.31 12.37
N VAL A 120 4.68 -14.47 12.37
CA VAL A 120 5.32 -15.05 11.99
C VAL A 120 5.92 -15.75 12.03
N PRO A 121 5.91 -15.93 12.05
CA PRO A 121 6.42 -16.61 12.01
C PRO A 121 7.25 -16.99 12.09
N SER A 122 7.17 -16.85 12.43
CA SER A 122 7.84 -17.16 12.52
C SER A 122 8.46 -17.69 12.75
N GLN A 123 8.12 -17.64 13.00
CA GLN A 123 8.57 -18.09 13.10
C GLN A 123 9.01 -18.76 12.77
N ALA A 124 8.61 -18.84 12.56
CA ALA A 124 9.04 -19.44 12.06
C ALA A 124 9.92 -19.58 11.89
N PHE A 125 10.18 -19.47 12.19
CA PHE A 125 10.94 -19.59 12.12
C PHE A 125 11.56 -19.83 12.53
N ALA A 126 11.54 -19.76 12.78
CA ALA A 126 12.07 -20.10 13.08
C ALA A 126 12.40 -20.39 13.00
#